data_152534abbb5764e70671253bf4a420b1
#
_entry.id   152534abbb5764e70671253bf4a420b1
#
_cell.length_a   1.000
_cell.length_b   1.000
_cell.length_c   1.000
_cell.angle_alpha   90.00
_cell.angle_beta   90.00
_cell.angle_gamma   90.00
#
_symmetry.space_group_name_H-M   'P 1'
#
loop_
_entity.id
_entity.type
_entity.pdbx_description
1 polymer ?
#
loop_
_entity_poly.entity_id
_entity_poly.type
_entity_poly.pdbx_seq_one_letter_code
_entity_poly.pdbx_strand_id
1 'polypeptide(L)'
;MFQKFKLFLSSTRFKTTIWYSTLFLVLEILLGIFIYLSLYDTLMDNLDIALKTQAKGILRLVMEKHMDIDHFVPDSIYTDPEDLVWDVIYNEVAFNLRNNYIQINFKRRIVFKSANLNDDTLSFKNKPGTSAGLYYITDTTLSQKPIRCVQLEANNYKILVAFPIAHIAQTLNSLAHIFIILAPIFFLISILGGALISAKSLSRIDAIIKKTEEITASNLDEKISGERYSDEYGRLVKKMNEMISRIKTSIDYMNQFSISAAHELKTPLTILRGETEIALKSPKLPEEYVEVLRSNYEETLRLTKIIDNLFFISKIDHSLIDIKKEKINLDEYLKNTVNSFKILGAEKNISLVADSGTNSSIEIDKELMTQALSNLIDNAIKYGEENNVVTVKGEICDSNKIKISVINKGEGIPQESIPKIFDRFYSVESSRNRKTGGVGLGLSVVKAIVTWHGAEIYAKSVPNETTEFYILLPKAV
;
A
#
# COMPACT_ATOMS: atom_id res chain seq x y z
N MET A 1 -25.88 22.42 -14.23
CA MET A 1 -26.41 21.58 -13.17
C MET A 1 -26.13 20.08 -13.39
N PHE A 2 -26.39 19.51 -14.56
CA PHE A 2 -26.16 18.10 -14.93
C PHE A 2 -24.69 17.63 -14.78
N GLN A 3 -23.70 18.45 -15.16
CA GLN A 3 -22.27 18.10 -15.06
C GLN A 3 -21.80 17.98 -13.59
N LYS A 4 -22.26 18.87 -12.70
CA LYS A 4 -21.93 18.79 -11.26
C LYS A 4 -22.57 17.57 -10.60
N PHE A 5 -23.77 17.19 -11.04
CA PHE A 5 -24.47 16.00 -10.57
C PHE A 5 -23.75 14.70 -11.02
N LYS A 6 -23.30 14.65 -12.28
CA LYS A 6 -22.51 13.51 -12.81
C LYS A 6 -21.16 13.36 -12.10
N LEU A 7 -20.50 14.47 -11.78
CA LEU A 7 -19.26 14.50 -10.99
C LEU A 7 -19.50 14.04 -9.55
N PHE A 8 -20.63 14.42 -8.93
CA PHE A 8 -21.01 13.96 -7.60
C PHE A 8 -21.24 12.44 -7.57
N LEU A 9 -22.00 11.91 -8.54
CA LEU A 9 -22.25 10.44 -8.67
C LEU A 9 -20.97 9.64 -8.95
N SER A 10 -20.00 10.24 -9.63
CA SER A 10 -18.70 9.59 -9.91
C SER A 10 -17.72 9.68 -8.74
N SER A 11 -17.99 10.52 -7.75
CA SER A 11 -17.09 10.74 -6.62
C SER A 11 -16.92 9.47 -5.79
N THR A 12 -15.71 9.24 -5.32
CA THR A 12 -15.38 8.12 -4.42
C THR A 12 -16.23 8.17 -3.15
N ARG A 13 -16.53 9.39 -2.65
CA ARG A 13 -17.40 9.61 -1.48
C ARG A 13 -18.78 9.01 -1.68
N PHE A 14 -19.42 9.30 -2.81
CA PHE A 14 -20.74 8.80 -3.14
C PHE A 14 -20.75 7.28 -3.33
N LYS A 15 -19.77 6.75 -4.07
CA LYS A 15 -19.66 5.31 -4.32
C LYS A 15 -19.47 4.52 -3.03
N THR A 16 -18.56 4.95 -2.16
CA THR A 16 -18.32 4.29 -0.87
C THR A 16 -19.53 4.35 0.04
N THR A 17 -20.19 5.52 0.14
CA THR A 17 -21.43 5.66 0.95
C THR A 17 -22.52 4.71 0.46
N ILE A 18 -22.82 4.69 -0.84
CA ILE A 18 -23.84 3.77 -1.40
C ILE A 18 -23.45 2.32 -1.16
N TRP A 19 -22.20 1.95 -1.38
CA TRP A 19 -21.77 0.56 -1.23
C TRP A 19 -21.97 0.06 0.21
N TYR A 20 -21.53 0.84 1.21
CA TYR A 20 -21.74 0.50 2.61
C TYR A 20 -23.22 0.48 3.00
N SER A 21 -24.02 1.46 2.53
CA SER A 21 -25.44 1.49 2.82
C SER A 21 -26.20 0.32 2.19
N THR A 22 -25.83 -0.08 0.96
CA THR A 22 -26.42 -1.25 0.30
C THR A 22 -26.05 -2.54 1.03
N LEU A 23 -24.77 -2.69 1.43
CA LEU A 23 -24.34 -3.84 2.22
C LEU A 23 -25.09 -3.94 3.54
N PHE A 24 -25.25 -2.81 4.23
CA PHE A 24 -25.99 -2.75 5.49
C PHE A 24 -27.46 -3.13 5.30
N LEU A 25 -28.13 -2.64 4.25
CA LEU A 25 -29.50 -3.00 3.90
C LEU A 25 -29.66 -4.51 3.66
N VAL A 26 -28.74 -5.12 2.91
CA VAL A 26 -28.75 -6.58 2.68
C VAL A 26 -28.61 -7.33 4.00
N LEU A 27 -27.69 -6.90 4.87
CA LEU A 27 -27.51 -7.51 6.19
C LEU A 27 -28.78 -7.40 7.06
N GLU A 28 -29.44 -6.24 7.04
CA GLU A 28 -30.67 -5.97 7.77
C GLU A 28 -31.82 -6.88 7.29
N ILE A 29 -31.98 -7.05 5.98
CA ILE A 29 -32.97 -7.96 5.37
C ILE A 29 -32.69 -9.41 5.79
N LEU A 30 -31.44 -9.86 5.70
CA LEU A 30 -31.04 -11.22 6.10
C LEU A 30 -31.30 -11.46 7.59
N LEU A 31 -30.98 -10.49 8.44
CA LEU A 31 -31.27 -10.55 9.87
C LEU A 31 -32.78 -10.61 10.16
N GLY A 32 -33.59 -9.81 9.46
CA GLY A 32 -35.02 -9.82 9.56
C GLY A 32 -35.64 -11.18 9.19
N ILE A 33 -35.17 -11.77 8.06
CA ILE A 33 -35.61 -13.11 7.64
C ILE A 33 -35.18 -14.16 8.69
N PHE A 34 -33.95 -14.10 9.17
CA PHE A 34 -33.47 -15.02 10.20
C PHE A 34 -34.29 -14.97 11.47
N ILE A 35 -34.57 -13.76 11.99
CA ILE A 35 -35.40 -13.58 13.20
C ILE A 35 -36.81 -14.11 12.95
N TYR A 36 -37.43 -13.80 11.78
CA TYR A 36 -38.75 -14.26 11.43
C TYR A 36 -38.84 -15.80 11.43
N LEU A 37 -37.92 -16.48 10.74
CA LEU A 37 -37.90 -17.93 10.66
C LEU A 37 -37.61 -18.57 12.03
N SER A 38 -36.66 -18.06 12.78
CA SER A 38 -36.31 -18.55 14.11
C SER A 38 -37.47 -18.39 15.11
N LEU A 39 -38.19 -17.26 15.04
CA LEU A 39 -39.36 -17.05 15.89
C LEU A 39 -40.51 -17.98 15.48
N TYR A 40 -40.74 -18.16 14.17
CA TYR A 40 -41.73 -19.10 13.67
C TYR A 40 -41.47 -20.51 14.19
N ASP A 41 -40.25 -21.03 14.03
CA ASP A 41 -39.89 -22.36 14.52
C ASP A 41 -40.03 -22.48 16.05
N THR A 42 -39.56 -21.48 16.80
CA THR A 42 -39.69 -21.47 18.25
C THR A 42 -41.14 -21.46 18.74
N LEU A 43 -42.02 -20.65 18.11
CA LEU A 43 -43.41 -20.62 18.45
C LEU A 43 -44.14 -21.93 18.13
N MET A 44 -43.82 -22.53 17.00
CA MET A 44 -44.37 -23.82 16.57
C MET A 44 -43.93 -24.96 17.47
N ASP A 45 -42.63 -25.03 17.80
CA ASP A 45 -42.10 -26.04 18.72
C ASP A 45 -42.71 -25.93 20.12
N ASN A 46 -42.81 -24.71 20.64
CA ASN A 46 -43.47 -24.47 21.94
C ASN A 46 -44.95 -24.90 21.91
N LEU A 47 -45.66 -24.60 20.81
CA LEU A 47 -47.03 -25.05 20.64
C LEU A 47 -47.13 -26.58 20.60
N ASP A 48 -46.22 -27.25 19.87
CA ASP A 48 -46.18 -28.71 19.77
C ASP A 48 -45.93 -29.37 21.13
N ILE A 49 -45.02 -28.82 21.92
CA ILE A 49 -44.72 -29.29 23.28
C ILE A 49 -45.95 -29.11 24.18
N ALA A 50 -46.60 -27.94 24.08
CA ALA A 50 -47.80 -27.63 24.87
C ALA A 50 -48.97 -28.60 24.54
N LEU A 51 -49.24 -28.79 23.22
CA LEU A 51 -50.26 -29.73 22.77
C LEU A 51 -50.01 -31.17 23.16
N LYS A 52 -48.77 -31.64 23.04
CA LYS A 52 -48.36 -32.98 23.50
C LYS A 52 -48.52 -33.16 24.98
N THR A 53 -48.11 -32.17 25.76
CA THR A 53 -48.21 -32.20 27.23
C THR A 53 -49.69 -32.23 27.67
N GLN A 54 -50.54 -31.41 27.01
CA GLN A 54 -51.96 -31.41 27.31
C GLN A 54 -52.64 -32.72 26.92
N ALA A 55 -52.33 -33.30 25.74
CA ALA A 55 -52.86 -34.60 25.31
C ALA A 55 -52.48 -35.74 26.29
N LYS A 56 -51.20 -35.71 26.76
CA LYS A 56 -50.75 -36.66 27.83
C LYS A 56 -51.48 -36.46 29.13
N GLY A 57 -51.67 -35.22 29.57
CA GLY A 57 -52.38 -34.89 30.77
C GLY A 57 -53.82 -35.43 30.73
N ILE A 58 -54.55 -35.20 29.64
CA ILE A 58 -55.91 -35.70 29.41
C ILE A 58 -55.89 -37.24 29.40
N LEU A 59 -54.98 -37.90 28.70
CA LEU A 59 -54.90 -39.34 28.70
C LEU A 59 -54.68 -39.93 30.08
N ARG A 60 -53.76 -39.32 30.88
CA ARG A 60 -53.55 -39.74 32.26
C ARG A 60 -54.77 -39.63 33.13
N LEU A 61 -55.50 -38.53 33.05
CA LEU A 61 -56.76 -38.34 33.78
C LEU A 61 -57.82 -39.38 33.42
N VAL A 62 -57.96 -39.67 32.12
CA VAL A 62 -58.92 -40.67 31.63
C VAL A 62 -58.51 -42.09 32.11
N MET A 63 -57.22 -42.39 32.19
CA MET A 63 -56.74 -43.72 32.66
C MET A 63 -56.77 -43.85 34.19
N GLU A 64 -56.39 -42.85 34.97
CA GLU A 64 -56.32 -42.90 36.44
C GLU A 64 -57.72 -43.07 37.09
N LYS A 65 -58.73 -42.54 36.47
CA LYS A 65 -60.11 -42.66 36.95
C LYS A 65 -60.78 -43.98 36.60
N HIS A 66 -60.00 -44.95 36.03
CA HIS A 66 -60.51 -46.26 35.64
C HIS A 66 -61.85 -46.22 34.88
N MET A 67 -61.93 -45.34 33.91
CA MET A 67 -63.12 -45.20 33.04
C MET A 67 -63.23 -46.42 32.13
N ASP A 68 -63.73 -47.51 32.61
CA ASP A 68 -64.09 -48.67 31.84
C ASP A 68 -65.49 -48.46 31.24
N ILE A 69 -65.51 -47.72 30.10
CA ILE A 69 -66.75 -47.38 29.42
C ILE A 69 -67.47 -48.61 28.90
N ASP A 70 -66.74 -49.73 28.69
CA ASP A 70 -67.34 -51.00 28.24
C ASP A 70 -68.14 -51.70 29.33
N HIS A 71 -67.80 -51.48 30.58
CA HIS A 71 -68.47 -52.08 31.73
C HIS A 71 -69.15 -51.03 32.62
N PHE A 72 -69.52 -49.89 32.04
CA PHE A 72 -70.22 -48.82 32.78
C PHE A 72 -71.57 -49.33 33.30
N VAL A 73 -71.74 -49.21 34.63
CA VAL A 73 -72.99 -49.52 35.29
C VAL A 73 -73.63 -48.17 35.68
N PRO A 74 -74.82 -47.78 35.16
CA PRO A 74 -75.49 -46.54 35.53
C PRO A 74 -75.74 -46.50 37.04
N ASP A 75 -75.39 -45.37 37.65
CA ASP A 75 -75.69 -45.10 39.05
C ASP A 75 -76.66 -43.89 39.20
N SER A 76 -76.91 -43.43 40.42
CA SER A 76 -77.78 -42.30 40.67
C SER A 76 -77.23 -40.93 40.23
N ILE A 77 -75.92 -40.87 39.84
CA ILE A 77 -75.23 -39.63 39.45
C ILE A 77 -74.99 -39.62 37.93
N TYR A 78 -74.57 -40.77 37.37
CA TYR A 78 -74.23 -40.87 35.97
C TYR A 78 -75.08 -41.93 35.28
N THR A 79 -75.87 -41.48 34.33
CA THR A 79 -76.78 -42.34 33.54
C THR A 79 -76.13 -42.77 32.25
N ASP A 80 -75.19 -42.02 31.76
CA ASP A 80 -74.42 -42.26 30.50
C ASP A 80 -72.88 -42.20 30.76
N PRO A 81 -72.08 -43.12 30.16
CA PRO A 81 -70.60 -43.02 30.23
C PRO A 81 -70.04 -41.66 29.78
N GLU A 82 -70.75 -40.95 28.91
CA GLU A 82 -70.38 -39.63 28.40
C GLU A 82 -70.40 -38.60 29.50
N ASP A 83 -71.38 -38.64 30.40
CA ASP A 83 -71.55 -37.72 31.55
C ASP A 83 -70.39 -37.82 32.53
N LEU A 84 -69.88 -39.07 32.81
CA LEU A 84 -68.72 -39.28 33.67
C LEU A 84 -67.44 -38.70 33.09
N VAL A 85 -67.21 -38.85 31.79
CA VAL A 85 -66.04 -38.31 31.10
C VAL A 85 -66.11 -36.78 31.10
N TRP A 86 -67.35 -36.23 30.93
CA TRP A 86 -67.57 -34.80 30.91
C TRP A 86 -67.25 -34.16 32.27
N ASP A 87 -67.73 -34.74 33.36
CA ASP A 87 -67.57 -34.21 34.73
C ASP A 87 -66.11 -34.20 35.16
N VAL A 88 -65.38 -35.27 34.86
CA VAL A 88 -63.93 -35.40 35.16
C VAL A 88 -63.08 -34.39 34.35
N ILE A 89 -63.35 -34.26 33.09
CA ILE A 89 -62.58 -33.37 32.24
C ILE A 89 -62.99 -31.88 32.50
N TYR A 90 -64.27 -31.63 32.76
CA TYR A 90 -64.76 -30.29 33.07
C TYR A 90 -64.16 -29.77 34.37
N ASN A 91 -64.15 -30.57 35.44
CA ASN A 91 -63.63 -30.13 36.72
C ASN A 91 -62.09 -29.95 36.81
N GLU A 92 -61.32 -30.71 36.05
CA GLU A 92 -59.84 -30.68 36.15
C GLU A 92 -59.19 -29.93 34.99
N VAL A 93 -59.80 -29.90 33.79
CA VAL A 93 -59.21 -29.36 32.57
C VAL A 93 -59.90 -28.04 32.12
N ALA A 94 -61.13 -27.77 32.56
CA ALA A 94 -61.93 -26.65 32.13
C ALA A 94 -61.29 -25.26 32.36
N PHE A 95 -60.45 -25.10 33.39
CA PHE A 95 -59.72 -23.86 33.67
C PHE A 95 -58.67 -23.49 32.59
N ASN A 96 -58.17 -24.47 31.79
CA ASN A 96 -57.18 -24.25 30.76
C ASN A 96 -57.73 -24.29 29.32
N LEU A 97 -59.05 -24.41 29.15
CA LEU A 97 -59.73 -24.70 27.88
C LEU A 97 -60.08 -23.46 27.01
N ARG A 98 -59.74 -22.25 27.44
CA ARG A 98 -60.29 -21.03 26.77
C ARG A 98 -60.04 -20.91 25.28
N ASN A 99 -58.97 -21.59 24.73
CA ASN A 99 -58.64 -21.46 23.34
C ASN A 99 -58.34 -22.80 22.61
N ASN A 100 -58.32 -23.95 23.36
CA ASN A 100 -57.95 -25.24 22.75
C ASN A 100 -59.20 -26.01 22.36
N TYR A 101 -59.16 -26.66 21.23
CA TYR A 101 -60.16 -27.62 20.79
C TYR A 101 -59.78 -29.00 21.28
N ILE A 102 -60.63 -29.70 21.98
CA ILE A 102 -60.40 -31.04 22.52
C ILE A 102 -61.53 -31.95 22.07
N GLN A 103 -61.11 -33.12 21.53
CA GLN A 103 -62.06 -34.19 21.20
C GLN A 103 -61.44 -35.54 21.67
N ILE A 104 -62.25 -36.34 22.36
CA ILE A 104 -61.88 -37.65 22.86
C ILE A 104 -62.82 -38.66 22.19
N ASN A 105 -62.21 -39.65 21.50
CA ASN A 105 -62.93 -40.74 20.89
C ASN A 105 -62.55 -42.05 21.62
N PHE A 106 -63.55 -42.91 21.85
CA PHE A 106 -63.37 -44.31 22.35
C PHE A 106 -63.95 -45.27 21.30
N LYS A 107 -63.15 -46.21 20.82
CA LYS A 107 -63.59 -47.25 19.82
C LYS A 107 -64.35 -46.66 18.62
N ARG A 108 -64.07 -45.54 18.14
CA ARG A 108 -64.74 -44.78 16.99
C ARG A 108 -65.96 -43.93 17.40
N ARG A 109 -66.37 -43.92 18.67
CA ARG A 109 -67.41 -42.96 19.13
C ARG A 109 -66.76 -41.75 19.77
N ILE A 110 -67.31 -40.58 19.57
CA ILE A 110 -66.90 -39.34 20.27
C ILE A 110 -67.53 -39.43 21.65
N VAL A 111 -66.66 -39.41 22.68
CA VAL A 111 -67.08 -39.50 24.09
C VAL A 111 -67.06 -38.09 24.74
N PHE A 112 -66.19 -37.24 24.24
CA PHE A 112 -66.07 -35.86 24.73
C PHE A 112 -65.73 -34.93 23.62
N LYS A 113 -66.29 -33.73 23.66
CA LYS A 113 -66.07 -32.67 22.70
C LYS A 113 -66.13 -31.33 23.43
N SER A 114 -65.06 -30.52 23.34
CA SER A 114 -65.03 -29.20 23.97
C SER A 114 -66.11 -28.29 23.34
N ALA A 115 -66.77 -27.44 24.18
CA ALA A 115 -67.88 -26.59 23.77
C ALA A 115 -67.56 -25.63 22.59
N ASN A 116 -66.29 -25.24 22.44
CA ASN A 116 -65.84 -24.35 21.38
C ASN A 116 -65.70 -25.06 19.99
N LEU A 117 -65.86 -26.39 19.93
CA LEU A 117 -65.95 -27.12 18.67
C LEU A 117 -67.34 -27.03 18.02
N ASN A 118 -68.41 -26.65 18.77
CA ASN A 118 -69.79 -26.61 18.32
C ASN A 118 -70.23 -27.89 17.59
N ASP A 119 -70.68 -27.79 16.32
CA ASP A 119 -70.99 -28.95 15.47
C ASP A 119 -69.82 -29.56 14.69
N ASP A 120 -68.68 -28.88 14.70
CA ASP A 120 -67.47 -29.37 14.03
C ASP A 120 -66.85 -30.55 14.77
N THR A 121 -66.12 -31.39 14.02
CA THR A 121 -65.36 -32.53 14.56
C THR A 121 -63.92 -32.46 14.09
N LEU A 122 -63.00 -32.84 14.97
CA LEU A 122 -61.59 -32.98 14.60
C LEU A 122 -61.41 -34.34 13.90
N SER A 123 -61.11 -34.32 12.59
CA SER A 123 -60.83 -35.53 11.82
C SER A 123 -59.43 -35.54 11.27
N PHE A 124 -58.74 -36.63 11.51
CA PHE A 124 -57.42 -36.86 10.89
C PHE A 124 -57.53 -37.87 9.75
N LYS A 125 -56.88 -37.56 8.67
CA LYS A 125 -56.58 -38.60 7.65
C LYS A 125 -55.52 -39.53 8.24
N ASN A 126 -55.88 -40.72 8.69
CA ASN A 126 -54.99 -41.75 9.19
C ASN A 126 -53.91 -42.03 8.12
N LYS A 127 -52.63 -41.84 8.41
CA LYS A 127 -51.55 -42.49 7.71
C LYS A 127 -51.53 -43.98 8.19
N PRO A 128 -51.65 -44.95 7.31
CA PRO A 128 -51.59 -46.34 7.67
C PRO A 128 -50.20 -46.70 8.23
N GLY A 129 -50.16 -47.38 9.38
CA GLY A 129 -48.93 -48.02 9.85
C GLY A 129 -48.33 -47.50 11.15
N THR A 130 -49.08 -46.94 12.08
CA THR A 130 -48.54 -46.41 13.30
C THR A 130 -49.02 -47.11 14.55
N SER A 131 -48.00 -47.46 15.38
CA SER A 131 -48.19 -48.17 16.66
C SER A 131 -48.82 -47.27 17.72
N ALA A 132 -49.57 -47.87 18.64
CA ALA A 132 -50.16 -47.19 19.82
C ALA A 132 -49.14 -46.40 20.61
N GLY A 133 -49.47 -45.14 20.97
CA GLY A 133 -48.63 -44.28 21.77
C GLY A 133 -47.82 -43.20 21.00
N LEU A 134 -47.97 -43.11 19.72
CA LEU A 134 -47.30 -42.08 18.88
C LEU A 134 -48.16 -40.82 18.72
N TYR A 135 -47.45 -39.67 18.81
CA TYR A 135 -48.05 -38.37 18.51
C TYR A 135 -48.03 -38.07 17.01
N TYR A 136 -49.19 -37.66 16.47
CA TYR A 136 -49.29 -37.10 15.14
C TYR A 136 -49.55 -35.62 15.29
N ILE A 137 -48.72 -34.82 14.64
CA ILE A 137 -48.93 -33.38 14.55
C ILE A 137 -49.30 -33.08 13.11
N THR A 138 -50.34 -32.34 12.89
CA THR A 138 -50.74 -31.92 11.57
C THR A 138 -51.41 -30.56 11.61
N ASP A 139 -51.18 -29.79 10.56
CA ASP A 139 -51.92 -28.58 10.29
C ASP A 139 -53.17 -28.95 9.48
N THR A 140 -54.32 -28.48 9.94
CA THR A 140 -55.58 -28.72 9.28
C THR A 140 -56.46 -27.44 9.42
N THR A 141 -57.63 -27.47 8.87
CA THR A 141 -58.60 -26.35 8.97
C THR A 141 -59.82 -26.78 9.70
N LEU A 142 -60.28 -25.95 10.63
CA LEU A 142 -61.56 -26.09 11.28
C LEU A 142 -62.38 -24.82 10.98
N SER A 143 -63.58 -24.97 10.39
CA SER A 143 -64.41 -23.82 9.97
C SER A 143 -63.59 -22.78 9.20
N GLN A 144 -62.74 -23.15 8.27
CA GLN A 144 -61.82 -22.33 7.47
C GLN A 144 -60.69 -21.64 8.27
N LYS A 145 -60.53 -21.92 9.56
CA LYS A 145 -59.43 -21.40 10.37
C LYS A 145 -58.29 -22.44 10.39
N PRO A 146 -57.04 -22.02 10.18
CA PRO A 146 -55.92 -22.94 10.30
C PRO A 146 -55.69 -23.30 11.76
N ILE A 147 -55.62 -24.59 12.03
CA ILE A 147 -55.34 -25.15 13.37
C ILE A 147 -54.19 -26.12 13.31
N ARG A 148 -53.42 -26.18 14.40
CA ARG A 148 -52.40 -27.22 14.63
C ARG A 148 -52.99 -28.22 15.62
N CYS A 149 -52.92 -29.46 15.27
CA CYS A 149 -53.59 -30.50 16.03
C CYS A 149 -52.61 -31.65 16.35
N VAL A 150 -52.71 -32.16 17.58
CA VAL A 150 -51.97 -33.35 18.07
C VAL A 150 -52.99 -34.46 18.31
N GLN A 151 -52.68 -35.65 17.81
CA GLN A 151 -53.44 -36.87 18.07
C GLN A 151 -52.58 -37.80 18.92
N LEU A 152 -53.15 -38.35 20.01
CA LEU A 152 -52.54 -39.36 20.87
C LEU A 152 -53.48 -40.56 20.94
N GLU A 153 -53.02 -41.76 20.65
CA GLU A 153 -53.79 -43.02 20.68
C GLU A 153 -53.21 -43.92 21.79
N ALA A 154 -54.05 -44.35 22.73
CA ALA A 154 -53.66 -45.33 23.73
C ALA A 154 -54.94 -46.00 24.30
N ASN A 155 -54.88 -47.34 24.55
CA ASN A 155 -55.95 -48.15 25.18
C ASN A 155 -57.35 -47.90 24.60
N ASN A 156 -57.47 -47.92 23.25
CA ASN A 156 -58.74 -47.65 22.55
C ASN A 156 -59.24 -46.21 22.61
N TYR A 157 -58.54 -45.31 23.36
CA TYR A 157 -58.79 -43.88 23.38
C TYR A 157 -58.00 -43.18 22.33
N LYS A 158 -58.64 -42.24 21.67
CA LYS A 158 -58.01 -41.34 20.71
C LYS A 158 -58.26 -39.88 21.15
N ILE A 159 -57.23 -39.23 21.66
CA ILE A 159 -57.28 -37.89 22.18
C ILE A 159 -56.76 -36.94 21.10
N LEU A 160 -57.56 -35.97 20.73
CA LEU A 160 -57.24 -34.92 19.77
C LEU A 160 -57.24 -33.59 20.50
N VAL A 161 -56.14 -32.87 20.41
CA VAL A 161 -56.01 -31.51 20.96
C VAL A 161 -55.52 -30.60 19.86
N ALA A 162 -56.26 -29.51 19.60
CA ALA A 162 -55.92 -28.58 18.57
C ALA A 162 -55.91 -27.12 19.07
N PHE A 163 -55.11 -26.32 18.42
CA PHE A 163 -54.98 -24.90 18.72
C PHE A 163 -55.03 -24.06 17.43
N PRO A 164 -55.74 -22.93 17.41
CA PRO A 164 -55.76 -22.04 16.25
C PRO A 164 -54.43 -21.31 16.09
N ILE A 165 -53.78 -21.50 14.96
CA ILE A 165 -52.44 -20.89 14.67
C ILE A 165 -52.57 -19.44 14.17
N ALA A 166 -53.81 -18.89 14.09
CA ALA A 166 -54.02 -17.51 13.67
C ALA A 166 -53.28 -16.49 14.54
N HIS A 167 -53.16 -16.76 15.86
CA HIS A 167 -52.39 -15.89 16.77
C HIS A 167 -50.89 -15.86 16.46
N ILE A 168 -50.31 -17.02 16.06
CA ILE A 168 -48.91 -17.09 15.65
C ILE A 168 -48.73 -16.28 14.38
N ALA A 169 -49.63 -16.43 13.41
CA ALA A 169 -49.61 -15.64 12.17
C ALA A 169 -49.78 -14.12 12.45
N GLN A 170 -50.63 -13.72 13.38
CA GLN A 170 -50.73 -12.32 13.78
C GLN A 170 -49.45 -11.77 14.42
N THR A 171 -48.85 -12.53 15.31
CA THR A 171 -47.57 -12.15 15.95
C THR A 171 -46.48 -11.96 14.92
N LEU A 172 -46.35 -12.88 13.98
CA LEU A 172 -45.35 -12.84 12.89
C LEU A 172 -45.62 -11.67 11.93
N ASN A 173 -46.88 -11.43 11.58
CA ASN A 173 -47.30 -10.25 10.79
C ASN A 173 -46.96 -8.92 11.49
N SER A 174 -47.23 -8.83 12.79
CA SER A 174 -46.84 -7.65 13.58
C SER A 174 -45.32 -7.44 13.58
N LEU A 175 -44.55 -8.49 13.74
CA LEU A 175 -43.09 -8.44 13.61
C LEU A 175 -42.64 -7.96 12.20
N ALA A 176 -43.25 -8.52 11.14
CA ALA A 176 -42.94 -8.10 9.78
C ALA A 176 -43.27 -6.61 9.53
N HIS A 177 -44.39 -6.12 10.06
CA HIS A 177 -44.74 -4.69 9.99
C HIS A 177 -43.72 -3.81 10.71
N ILE A 178 -43.21 -4.23 11.88
CA ILE A 178 -42.16 -3.51 12.60
C ILE A 178 -40.89 -3.42 11.74
N PHE A 179 -40.46 -4.51 11.12
CA PHE A 179 -39.28 -4.51 10.23
C PHE A 179 -39.50 -3.61 9.02
N ILE A 180 -40.67 -3.64 8.38
CA ILE A 180 -40.98 -2.80 7.21
C ILE A 180 -40.91 -1.30 7.57
N ILE A 181 -41.29 -0.92 8.79
CA ILE A 181 -41.20 0.48 9.25
C ILE A 181 -39.77 0.86 9.66
N LEU A 182 -39.04 -0.03 10.33
CA LEU A 182 -37.71 0.27 10.84
C LEU A 182 -36.63 0.22 9.76
N ALA A 183 -36.73 -0.67 8.76
CA ALA A 183 -35.76 -0.81 7.72
C ALA A 183 -35.44 0.49 6.96
N PRO A 184 -36.38 1.30 6.48
CA PRO A 184 -36.06 2.56 5.83
C PRO A 184 -35.41 3.57 6.78
N ILE A 185 -35.75 3.56 8.08
CA ILE A 185 -35.14 4.43 9.08
C ILE A 185 -33.68 4.09 9.27
N PHE A 186 -33.34 2.82 9.48
CA PHE A 186 -31.96 2.36 9.62
C PHE A 186 -31.14 2.55 8.34
N PHE A 187 -31.75 2.35 7.17
CA PHE A 187 -31.13 2.64 5.89
C PHE A 187 -30.78 4.13 5.75
N LEU A 188 -31.66 5.03 6.14
CA LEU A 188 -31.40 6.47 6.14
C LEU A 188 -30.26 6.85 7.11
N ILE A 189 -30.26 6.28 8.31
CA ILE A 189 -29.18 6.47 9.29
C ILE A 189 -27.85 5.97 8.72
N SER A 190 -27.85 4.82 8.04
CA SER A 190 -26.68 4.26 7.38
C SER A 190 -26.12 5.19 6.30
N ILE A 191 -26.98 5.79 5.46
CA ILE A 191 -26.57 6.77 4.44
C ILE A 191 -25.92 8.00 5.10
N LEU A 192 -26.57 8.57 6.13
CA LEU A 192 -26.05 9.74 6.83
C LEU A 192 -24.71 9.45 7.52
N GLY A 193 -24.64 8.36 8.26
CA GLY A 193 -23.41 7.92 8.93
C GLY A 193 -22.28 7.64 7.95
N GLY A 194 -22.58 6.92 6.87
CA GLY A 194 -21.63 6.64 5.80
C GLY A 194 -21.12 7.89 5.10
N ALA A 195 -21.99 8.87 4.85
CA ALA A 195 -21.63 10.16 4.26
C ALA A 195 -20.69 10.97 5.18
N LEU A 196 -20.99 11.02 6.49
CA LEU A 196 -20.16 11.72 7.48
C LEU A 196 -18.75 11.08 7.60
N ILE A 197 -18.68 9.75 7.70
CA ILE A 197 -17.41 9.02 7.79
C ILE A 197 -16.61 9.20 6.51
N SER A 198 -17.23 9.04 5.35
CA SER A 198 -16.59 9.22 4.04
C SER A 198 -16.07 10.66 3.84
N ALA A 199 -16.87 11.67 4.22
CA ALA A 199 -16.46 13.07 4.16
C ALA A 199 -15.24 13.35 5.03
N LYS A 200 -15.21 12.85 6.27
CA LYS A 200 -14.10 13.06 7.20
C LYS A 200 -12.81 12.33 6.75
N SER A 201 -12.91 11.10 6.25
CA SER A 201 -11.76 10.34 5.77
C SER A 201 -11.16 10.94 4.51
N LEU A 202 -11.99 11.34 3.54
CA LEU A 202 -11.51 11.88 2.26
C LEU A 202 -11.09 13.35 2.34
N SER A 203 -11.51 14.11 3.35
CA SER A 203 -11.04 15.50 3.55
C SER A 203 -9.53 15.59 3.78
N ARG A 204 -8.90 14.55 4.36
CA ARG A 204 -7.44 14.48 4.53
C ARG A 204 -6.72 14.32 3.19
N ILE A 205 -7.27 13.54 2.27
CA ILE A 205 -6.72 13.39 0.92
C ILE A 205 -6.86 14.69 0.14
N ASP A 206 -8.01 15.36 0.23
CA ASP A 206 -8.23 16.66 -0.44
C ASP A 206 -7.21 17.71 0.05
N ALA A 207 -6.87 17.70 1.36
CA ALA A 207 -5.84 18.59 1.90
C ALA A 207 -4.45 18.29 1.33
N ILE A 208 -4.10 17.01 1.14
CA ILE A 208 -2.84 16.61 0.49
C ILE A 208 -2.82 17.06 -0.96
N ILE A 209 -3.90 16.81 -1.71
CA ILE A 209 -4.01 17.21 -3.12
C ILE A 209 -3.83 18.73 -3.25
N LYS A 210 -4.58 19.51 -2.47
CA LYS A 210 -4.50 20.97 -2.48
C LYS A 210 -3.08 21.46 -2.17
N LYS A 211 -2.44 20.90 -1.14
CA LYS A 211 -1.07 21.29 -0.79
C LYS A 211 -0.06 20.92 -1.87
N THR A 212 -0.26 19.77 -2.54
CA THR A 212 0.60 19.35 -3.66
C THR A 212 0.45 20.29 -4.87
N GLU A 213 -0.76 20.80 -5.14
CA GLU A 213 -0.99 21.79 -6.20
C GLU A 213 -0.34 23.15 -5.91
N GLU A 214 -0.20 23.51 -4.64
CA GLU A 214 0.47 24.74 -4.20
C GLU A 214 2.01 24.64 -4.29
N ILE A 215 2.57 23.43 -4.28
CA ILE A 215 4.01 23.20 -4.34
C ILE A 215 4.51 23.41 -5.77
N THR A 216 5.41 24.36 -5.93
CA THR A 216 6.09 24.72 -7.18
C THR A 216 7.59 24.68 -7.00
N ALA A 217 8.36 24.83 -8.09
CA ALA A 217 9.82 24.90 -8.02
C ALA A 217 10.35 26.04 -7.12
N SER A 218 9.54 27.07 -6.87
CA SER A 218 9.92 28.24 -6.07
C SER A 218 9.66 28.08 -4.56
N ASN A 219 8.83 27.11 -4.14
CA ASN A 219 8.46 26.92 -2.73
C ASN A 219 8.59 25.48 -2.22
N LEU A 220 9.56 24.73 -2.72
CA LEU A 220 9.83 23.31 -2.33
C LEU A 220 10.23 23.14 -0.86
N ASP A 221 10.42 24.23 -0.10
CA ASP A 221 10.65 24.21 1.35
C ASP A 221 9.40 23.88 2.15
N GLU A 222 8.23 24.10 1.56
CA GLU A 222 6.97 23.81 2.19
C GLU A 222 6.72 22.29 2.24
N LYS A 223 6.43 21.81 3.45
CA LYS A 223 6.10 20.40 3.67
C LYS A 223 4.60 20.18 3.74
N ILE A 224 4.16 19.03 3.23
CA ILE A 224 2.81 18.56 3.43
C ILE A 224 2.67 18.15 4.90
N SER A 225 1.68 18.71 5.60
CA SER A 225 1.40 18.40 7.01
C SER A 225 0.74 17.04 7.15
N GLY A 226 1.07 16.30 8.22
CA GLY A 226 0.42 15.01 8.51
C GLY A 226 1.38 13.84 8.75
N GLU A 227 2.69 14.04 8.78
CA GLU A 227 3.69 12.98 9.08
C GLU A 227 3.51 12.34 10.48
N ARG A 228 2.82 13.03 11.41
CA ARG A 228 2.59 12.54 12.76
C ARG A 228 1.52 11.47 12.88
N TYR A 229 0.73 11.22 11.83
CA TYR A 229 -0.23 10.14 11.81
C TYR A 229 0.48 8.81 11.61
N SER A 230 0.14 7.82 12.42
CA SER A 230 0.70 6.46 12.33
C SER A 230 -0.05 5.55 11.34
N ASP A 231 -0.98 6.10 10.57
CA ASP A 231 -1.82 5.43 9.58
C ASP A 231 -1.21 5.52 8.16
N GLU A 232 -1.94 5.00 7.16
CA GLU A 232 -1.55 5.01 5.76
C GLU A 232 -1.38 6.44 5.23
N TYR A 233 -2.14 7.40 5.75
CA TYR A 233 -2.03 8.81 5.37
C TYR A 233 -0.69 9.41 5.81
N GLY A 234 -0.28 9.16 7.05
CA GLY A 234 1.02 9.63 7.54
C GLY A 234 2.19 9.04 6.77
N ARG A 235 2.09 7.74 6.40
CA ARG A 235 3.08 7.08 5.55
C ARG A 235 3.14 7.70 4.15
N LEU A 236 1.97 8.00 3.54
CA LEU A 236 1.89 8.67 2.24
C LEU A 236 2.54 10.06 2.29
N VAL A 237 2.16 10.89 3.28
CA VAL A 237 2.71 12.24 3.47
C VAL A 237 4.22 12.20 3.64
N LYS A 238 4.74 11.26 4.45
CA LYS A 238 6.19 11.07 4.62
C LYS A 238 6.88 10.78 3.30
N LYS A 239 6.32 9.86 2.50
CA LYS A 239 6.90 9.51 1.17
C LYS A 239 6.85 10.66 0.18
N MET A 240 5.78 11.45 0.19
CA MET A 240 5.69 12.66 -0.63
C MET A 240 6.71 13.72 -0.21
N ASN A 241 6.88 13.97 1.09
CA ASN A 241 7.88 14.91 1.60
C ASN A 241 9.31 14.44 1.29
N GLU A 242 9.61 13.15 1.38
CA GLU A 242 10.89 12.58 0.92
C GLU A 242 11.12 12.84 -0.58
N MET A 243 10.08 12.68 -1.40
CA MET A 243 10.14 12.97 -2.85
C MET A 243 10.37 14.45 -3.11
N ILE A 244 9.63 15.35 -2.45
CA ILE A 244 9.79 16.80 -2.56
C ILE A 244 11.22 17.20 -2.18
N SER A 245 11.75 16.65 -1.08
CA SER A 245 13.12 16.92 -0.64
C SER A 245 14.16 16.51 -1.68
N ARG A 246 13.97 15.35 -2.35
CA ARG A 246 14.86 14.91 -3.43
C ARG A 246 14.79 15.84 -4.63
N ILE A 247 13.58 16.26 -5.02
CA ILE A 247 13.37 17.21 -6.13
C ILE A 247 14.05 18.54 -5.81
N LYS A 248 13.87 19.06 -4.58
CA LYS A 248 14.54 20.28 -4.12
C LYS A 248 16.06 20.17 -4.25
N THR A 249 16.65 19.12 -3.68
CA THR A 249 18.10 18.89 -3.76
C THR A 249 18.57 18.84 -5.24
N SER A 250 17.81 18.21 -6.13
CA SER A 250 18.17 18.15 -7.56
C SER A 250 18.08 19.53 -8.22
N ILE A 251 17.09 20.35 -7.88
CA ILE A 251 16.93 21.71 -8.43
C ILE A 251 18.03 22.62 -7.89
N ASP A 252 18.32 22.58 -6.59
CA ASP A 252 19.40 23.36 -5.99
C ASP A 252 20.74 23.03 -6.63
N TYR A 253 20.97 21.74 -6.87
CA TYR A 253 22.16 21.25 -7.56
C TYR A 253 22.24 21.78 -9.02
N MET A 254 21.13 21.72 -9.76
CA MET A 254 21.07 22.26 -11.13
C MET A 254 21.29 23.76 -11.18
N ASN A 255 20.72 24.51 -10.25
CA ASN A 255 20.90 25.97 -10.15
C ASN A 255 22.37 26.32 -9.88
N GLN A 256 22.99 25.66 -8.91
CA GLN A 256 24.40 25.87 -8.59
C GLN A 256 25.31 25.50 -9.75
N PHE A 257 25.02 24.40 -10.46
CA PHE A 257 25.72 24.00 -11.68
C PHE A 257 25.63 25.08 -12.76
N SER A 258 24.43 25.61 -13.01
CA SER A 258 24.21 26.64 -14.04
C SER A 258 24.93 27.96 -13.72
N ILE A 259 24.88 28.38 -12.45
CA ILE A 259 25.58 29.60 -11.99
C ILE A 259 27.08 29.43 -12.13
N SER A 260 27.63 28.30 -11.65
CA SER A 260 29.06 28.03 -11.73
C SER A 260 29.56 27.93 -13.17
N ALA A 261 28.82 27.24 -14.04
CA ALA A 261 29.13 27.13 -15.45
C ALA A 261 29.18 28.51 -16.14
N ALA A 262 28.19 29.37 -15.85
CA ALA A 262 28.16 30.73 -16.40
C ALA A 262 29.38 31.56 -15.93
N HIS A 263 29.77 31.43 -14.66
CA HIS A 263 30.95 32.13 -14.14
C HIS A 263 32.25 31.65 -14.79
N GLU A 264 32.44 30.35 -14.94
CA GLU A 264 33.64 29.75 -15.52
C GLU A 264 33.77 30.00 -17.03
N LEU A 265 32.64 30.17 -17.74
CA LEU A 265 32.65 30.58 -19.15
C LEU A 265 32.87 32.08 -19.32
N LYS A 266 32.31 32.92 -18.44
CA LYS A 266 32.41 34.36 -18.53
C LYS A 266 33.84 34.88 -18.38
N THR A 267 34.64 34.28 -17.51
CA THR A 267 36.01 34.73 -17.19
C THR A 267 36.94 34.66 -18.41
N PRO A 268 37.15 33.51 -19.08
CA PRO A 268 38.00 33.41 -20.29
C PRO A 268 37.46 34.27 -21.44
N LEU A 269 36.12 34.33 -21.59
CA LEU A 269 35.52 35.21 -22.62
C LEU A 269 35.82 36.69 -22.38
N THR A 270 35.85 37.11 -21.09
CA THR A 270 36.20 38.52 -20.74
C THR A 270 37.66 38.80 -21.02
N ILE A 271 38.56 37.85 -20.78
CA ILE A 271 40.00 37.94 -21.07
C ILE A 271 40.21 38.05 -22.59
N LEU A 272 39.68 37.10 -23.35
CA LEU A 272 39.68 37.12 -24.81
C LEU A 272 39.24 38.45 -25.42
N ARG A 273 38.10 38.93 -24.94
CA ARG A 273 37.54 40.22 -25.39
C ARG A 273 38.46 41.37 -25.01
N GLY A 274 38.94 41.43 -23.78
CA GLY A 274 39.76 42.51 -23.28
C GLY A 274 41.11 42.60 -24.01
N GLU A 275 41.80 41.50 -24.19
CA GLU A 275 43.06 41.46 -24.92
C GLU A 275 42.91 41.82 -26.36
N THR A 276 41.87 41.33 -27.02
CA THR A 276 41.53 41.68 -28.40
C THR A 276 41.21 43.18 -28.54
N GLU A 277 40.42 43.75 -27.63
CA GLU A 277 40.04 45.16 -27.66
C GLU A 277 41.24 46.09 -27.42
N ILE A 278 42.17 45.70 -26.51
CA ILE A 278 43.42 46.44 -26.29
C ILE A 278 44.31 46.37 -27.52
N ALA A 279 44.47 45.20 -28.16
CA ALA A 279 45.28 45.01 -29.36
C ALA A 279 44.74 45.81 -30.57
N LEU A 280 43.41 45.97 -30.67
CA LEU A 280 42.78 46.75 -31.73
C LEU A 280 42.87 48.27 -31.52
N LYS A 281 42.97 48.73 -30.26
CA LYS A 281 43.00 50.19 -29.95
C LYS A 281 44.42 50.77 -29.91
N SER A 282 45.43 49.98 -29.74
CA SER A 282 46.82 50.44 -29.61
C SER A 282 47.70 49.73 -30.64
N PRO A 283 48.42 50.44 -31.49
CA PRO A 283 49.42 49.85 -32.38
C PRO A 283 50.45 49.09 -31.55
N LYS A 284 50.71 47.84 -31.91
CA LYS A 284 51.66 46.94 -31.26
C LYS A 284 52.74 46.48 -32.23
N LEU A 285 53.86 46.05 -31.71
CA LEU A 285 54.90 45.36 -32.51
C LEU A 285 54.36 43.98 -33.00
N PRO A 286 54.85 43.47 -34.12
CA PRO A 286 54.40 42.15 -34.59
C PRO A 286 54.50 41.03 -33.55
N GLU A 287 55.59 41.03 -32.76
CA GLU A 287 55.80 40.05 -31.68
C GLU A 287 54.73 40.15 -30.58
N GLU A 288 54.28 41.36 -30.24
CA GLU A 288 53.25 41.58 -29.23
C GLU A 288 51.86 41.10 -29.73
N TYR A 289 51.60 41.17 -31.02
CA TYR A 289 50.37 40.61 -31.60
C TYR A 289 50.40 39.07 -31.55
N VAL A 290 51.58 38.46 -31.77
CA VAL A 290 51.74 37.01 -31.64
C VAL A 290 51.49 36.55 -30.20
N GLU A 291 51.92 37.31 -29.17
CA GLU A 291 51.62 37.01 -27.78
C GLU A 291 50.11 37.06 -27.46
N VAL A 292 49.42 38.13 -27.94
CA VAL A 292 47.98 38.22 -27.77
C VAL A 292 47.25 37.09 -28.46
N LEU A 293 47.64 36.75 -29.68
CA LEU A 293 47.06 35.62 -30.43
C LEU A 293 47.30 34.27 -29.68
N ARG A 294 48.50 34.08 -29.11
CA ARG A 294 48.83 32.88 -28.30
C ARG A 294 47.96 32.82 -27.04
N SER A 295 47.85 33.91 -26.28
CA SER A 295 46.98 34.01 -25.10
C SER A 295 45.51 33.72 -25.47
N ASN A 296 45.01 34.32 -26.53
CA ASN A 296 43.66 34.10 -27.01
C ASN A 296 43.45 32.62 -27.46
N TYR A 297 44.45 31.99 -28.06
CA TYR A 297 44.37 30.59 -28.44
C TYR A 297 44.31 29.68 -27.21
N GLU A 298 45.13 29.94 -26.18
CA GLU A 298 45.14 29.20 -24.90
C GLU A 298 43.79 29.32 -24.19
N GLU A 299 43.21 30.50 -24.11
CA GLU A 299 41.87 30.70 -23.51
C GLU A 299 40.75 30.03 -24.33
N THR A 300 40.89 29.95 -25.66
CA THR A 300 39.96 29.20 -26.50
C THR A 300 40.02 27.74 -26.25
N LEU A 301 41.24 27.15 -26.12
CA LEU A 301 41.40 25.73 -25.72
C LEU A 301 40.82 25.43 -24.35
N ARG A 302 41.01 26.36 -23.42
CA ARG A 302 40.40 26.27 -22.08
C ARG A 302 38.88 26.26 -22.11
N LEU A 303 38.28 27.16 -22.91
CA LEU A 303 36.82 27.20 -23.11
C LEU A 303 36.31 25.88 -23.73
N THR A 304 36.98 25.38 -24.73
CA THR A 304 36.61 24.09 -25.36
C THR A 304 36.64 22.95 -24.33
N LYS A 305 37.69 22.87 -23.49
CA LYS A 305 37.79 21.85 -22.42
C LYS A 305 36.63 21.98 -21.39
N ILE A 306 36.22 23.22 -21.06
CA ILE A 306 35.08 23.45 -20.15
C ILE A 306 33.80 22.94 -20.80
N ILE A 307 33.52 23.32 -22.05
CA ILE A 307 32.33 22.92 -22.79
C ILE A 307 32.23 21.40 -22.93
N ASP A 308 33.34 20.75 -23.31
CA ASP A 308 33.42 19.28 -23.46
C ASP A 308 33.12 18.57 -22.12
N ASN A 309 33.68 19.07 -21.02
CA ASN A 309 33.43 18.51 -19.70
C ASN A 309 31.94 18.69 -19.28
N LEU A 310 31.35 19.88 -19.53
CA LEU A 310 29.92 20.15 -19.26
C LEU A 310 29.03 19.23 -20.08
N PHE A 311 29.33 19.08 -21.37
CA PHE A 311 28.58 18.20 -22.26
C PHE A 311 28.70 16.73 -21.86
N PHE A 312 29.90 16.29 -21.47
CA PHE A 312 30.14 14.94 -20.98
C PHE A 312 29.34 14.66 -19.70
N ILE A 313 29.37 15.58 -18.72
CA ILE A 313 28.62 15.45 -17.47
C ILE A 313 27.11 15.40 -17.76
N SER A 314 26.61 16.25 -18.66
CA SER A 314 25.20 16.24 -19.05
C SER A 314 24.79 14.91 -19.69
N LYS A 315 25.63 14.33 -20.55
CA LYS A 315 25.36 13.00 -21.14
C LYS A 315 25.25 11.90 -20.10
N ILE A 316 26.12 11.93 -19.08
CA ILE A 316 26.11 10.97 -17.99
C ILE A 316 24.85 11.11 -17.16
N ASP A 317 24.48 12.33 -16.74
CA ASP A 317 23.30 12.57 -15.91
C ASP A 317 22.00 12.06 -16.57
N HIS A 318 21.96 12.08 -17.90
CA HIS A 318 20.82 11.57 -18.68
C HIS A 318 20.95 10.10 -19.13
N SER A 319 21.94 9.38 -18.65
CA SER A 319 22.19 7.97 -19.04
C SER A 319 22.30 7.76 -20.56
N LEU A 320 22.85 8.75 -21.27
CA LEU A 320 22.95 8.75 -22.74
C LEU A 320 24.27 8.15 -23.27
N ILE A 321 25.09 7.58 -22.40
CA ILE A 321 26.36 6.96 -22.77
C ILE A 321 26.21 5.44 -22.65
N ASP A 322 26.47 4.72 -23.72
CA ASP A 322 26.65 3.27 -23.71
C ASP A 322 28.09 2.94 -23.39
N ILE A 323 28.33 2.28 -22.26
CA ILE A 323 29.68 1.83 -21.86
C ILE A 323 30.04 0.59 -22.68
N LYS A 324 31.11 0.68 -23.44
CA LYS A 324 31.66 -0.43 -24.20
C LYS A 324 32.85 -1.05 -23.47
N LYS A 325 32.55 -1.90 -22.49
CA LYS A 325 33.60 -2.59 -21.73
C LYS A 325 34.31 -3.60 -22.59
N GLU A 326 35.62 -3.57 -22.54
CA GLU A 326 36.50 -4.54 -23.16
C GLU A 326 37.54 -5.08 -22.15
N LYS A 327 38.00 -6.31 -22.37
CA LYS A 327 39.00 -6.94 -21.51
C LYS A 327 40.38 -6.51 -21.97
N ILE A 328 41.11 -5.78 -21.12
CA ILE A 328 42.42 -5.24 -21.42
C ILE A 328 43.44 -5.66 -20.36
N ASN A 329 44.73 -5.78 -20.77
CA ASN A 329 45.83 -6.02 -19.86
C ASN A 329 46.14 -4.73 -19.10
N LEU A 330 46.09 -4.78 -17.76
CA LEU A 330 46.30 -3.62 -16.90
C LEU A 330 47.68 -3.02 -17.03
N ASP A 331 48.71 -3.85 -17.06
CA ASP A 331 50.13 -3.42 -17.11
C ASP A 331 50.43 -2.66 -18.39
N GLU A 332 49.99 -3.19 -19.52
CA GLU A 332 50.16 -2.55 -20.82
C GLU A 332 49.36 -1.25 -20.91
N TYR A 333 48.15 -1.26 -20.41
CA TYR A 333 47.26 -0.09 -20.41
C TYR A 333 47.86 1.05 -19.59
N LEU A 334 48.30 0.80 -18.35
CA LEU A 334 48.93 1.84 -17.51
C LEU A 334 50.23 2.36 -18.10
N LYS A 335 51.08 1.49 -18.64
CA LYS A 335 52.32 1.90 -19.32
C LYS A 335 52.05 2.82 -20.51
N ASN A 336 51.07 2.46 -21.35
CA ASN A 336 50.72 3.27 -22.53
C ASN A 336 50.13 4.63 -22.11
N THR A 337 49.25 4.64 -21.10
CA THR A 337 48.67 5.88 -20.57
C THR A 337 49.76 6.78 -19.96
N VAL A 338 50.66 6.27 -19.14
CA VAL A 338 51.75 7.05 -18.54
C VAL A 338 52.70 7.59 -19.62
N ASN A 339 53.03 6.79 -20.63
CA ASN A 339 53.91 7.22 -21.72
C ASN A 339 53.40 8.45 -22.47
N SER A 340 52.10 8.60 -22.65
CA SER A 340 51.50 9.76 -23.32
C SER A 340 51.69 11.07 -22.55
N PHE A 341 51.95 11.00 -21.24
CA PHE A 341 52.17 12.16 -20.39
C PHE A 341 53.62 12.50 -20.08
N LYS A 342 54.60 11.69 -20.53
CA LYS A 342 56.04 11.90 -20.27
C LYS A 342 56.55 13.25 -20.74
N ILE A 343 56.09 13.72 -21.90
CA ILE A 343 56.49 15.04 -22.44
C ILE A 343 56.00 16.15 -21.53
N LEU A 344 54.71 16.08 -21.10
CA LEU A 344 54.10 17.08 -20.23
C LEU A 344 54.77 17.10 -18.83
N GLY A 345 55.15 15.92 -18.30
CA GLY A 345 55.90 15.83 -17.05
C GLY A 345 57.29 16.41 -17.15
N ALA A 346 58.01 16.18 -18.29
CA ALA A 346 59.33 16.69 -18.51
C ALA A 346 59.41 18.23 -18.54
N GLU A 347 58.33 18.93 -19.02
CA GLU A 347 58.23 20.37 -18.98
C GLU A 347 58.26 20.96 -17.55
N LYS A 348 57.88 20.18 -16.54
CA LYS A 348 57.90 20.52 -15.11
C LYS A 348 58.99 19.78 -14.32
N ASN A 349 59.91 19.09 -14.99
CA ASN A 349 60.92 18.23 -14.39
C ASN A 349 60.32 17.11 -13.51
N ILE A 350 59.10 16.65 -13.82
CA ILE A 350 58.44 15.55 -13.12
C ILE A 350 58.60 14.26 -13.90
N SER A 351 59.12 13.24 -13.23
CA SER A 351 59.25 11.89 -13.81
C SER A 351 57.94 11.10 -13.61
N LEU A 352 57.44 10.44 -14.66
CA LEU A 352 56.25 9.59 -14.57
C LEU A 352 56.67 8.13 -14.66
N VAL A 353 56.19 7.32 -13.70
CA VAL A 353 56.45 5.90 -13.58
C VAL A 353 55.17 5.10 -13.52
N ALA A 354 55.06 4.05 -14.35
CA ALA A 354 54.03 3.04 -14.22
C ALA A 354 54.56 1.86 -13.41
N ASP A 355 53.98 1.60 -12.26
CA ASP A 355 54.32 0.46 -11.39
C ASP A 355 53.12 -0.50 -11.35
N SER A 356 53.15 -1.52 -12.19
CA SER A 356 52.11 -2.52 -12.27
C SER A 356 52.77 -3.89 -12.50
N GLY A 357 52.84 -4.67 -11.46
CA GLY A 357 53.43 -6.03 -11.51
C GLY A 357 52.40 -7.16 -11.50
N THR A 358 51.12 -6.85 -11.81
CA THR A 358 50.03 -7.77 -11.51
C THR A 358 49.65 -8.71 -12.66
N ASN A 359 50.11 -8.45 -13.89
CA ASN A 359 49.72 -9.17 -15.12
C ASN A 359 48.21 -9.56 -15.17
N SER A 360 47.35 -8.66 -14.66
CA SER A 360 45.91 -8.87 -14.53
C SER A 360 45.15 -8.24 -15.68
N SER A 361 43.99 -8.83 -16.02
CA SER A 361 43.04 -8.22 -16.96
C SER A 361 41.96 -7.47 -16.19
N ILE A 362 41.54 -6.33 -16.72
CA ILE A 362 40.40 -5.54 -16.26
C ILE A 362 39.38 -5.41 -17.38
N GLU A 363 38.12 -5.25 -17.04
CA GLU A 363 37.00 -5.04 -17.97
C GLU A 363 36.46 -3.62 -17.83
N ILE A 364 36.86 -2.75 -18.75
CA ILE A 364 36.58 -1.33 -18.73
C ILE A 364 36.31 -0.79 -20.13
N ASP A 365 35.63 0.35 -20.21
CA ASP A 365 35.67 1.17 -21.41
C ASP A 365 36.99 1.94 -21.45
N LYS A 366 37.84 1.56 -22.43
CA LYS A 366 39.21 2.06 -22.54
C LYS A 366 39.26 3.58 -22.71
N GLU A 367 38.39 4.15 -23.54
CA GLU A 367 38.36 5.58 -23.83
C GLU A 367 37.96 6.39 -22.59
N LEU A 368 36.88 6.01 -21.96
CA LEU A 368 36.39 6.67 -20.75
C LEU A 368 37.38 6.56 -19.60
N MET A 369 37.92 5.38 -19.36
CA MET A 369 38.87 5.20 -18.27
C MET A 369 40.22 5.92 -18.56
N THR A 370 40.62 6.01 -19.83
CA THR A 370 41.79 6.83 -20.22
C THR A 370 41.51 8.31 -19.93
N GLN A 371 40.31 8.82 -20.19
CA GLN A 371 39.94 10.18 -19.82
C GLN A 371 39.98 10.39 -18.30
N ALA A 372 39.54 9.42 -17.51
CA ALA A 372 39.59 9.50 -16.05
C ALA A 372 41.05 9.52 -15.55
N LEU A 373 41.86 8.59 -15.99
CA LEU A 373 43.30 8.55 -15.62
C LEU A 373 44.05 9.78 -16.09
N SER A 374 43.75 10.29 -17.28
CA SER A 374 44.35 11.52 -17.81
C SER A 374 44.04 12.71 -16.91
N ASN A 375 42.82 12.86 -16.40
CA ASN A 375 42.47 13.91 -15.44
C ASN A 375 43.22 13.77 -14.10
N LEU A 376 43.42 12.53 -13.63
CA LEU A 376 44.20 12.29 -12.39
C LEU A 376 45.69 12.56 -12.58
N ILE A 377 46.27 12.14 -13.71
CA ILE A 377 47.69 12.36 -14.03
C ILE A 377 47.95 13.86 -14.26
N ASP A 378 47.08 14.56 -15.02
CA ASP A 378 47.14 16.02 -15.22
C ASP A 378 47.12 16.76 -13.88
N ASN A 379 46.23 16.39 -12.95
CA ASN A 379 46.24 16.93 -11.61
C ASN A 379 47.53 16.63 -10.82
N ALA A 380 48.04 15.42 -10.91
CA ALA A 380 49.26 15.02 -10.23
C ALA A 380 50.50 15.78 -10.73
N ILE A 381 50.60 16.08 -12.04
CA ILE A 381 51.65 16.90 -12.64
C ILE A 381 51.45 18.37 -12.27
N LYS A 382 50.22 18.85 -12.21
CA LYS A 382 49.90 20.23 -11.98
C LYS A 382 50.17 20.68 -10.53
N TYR A 383 49.80 19.83 -9.57
CA TYR A 383 49.94 20.08 -8.13
C TYR A 383 51.15 19.31 -7.54
N GLY A 384 51.91 18.62 -8.39
CA GLY A 384 53.12 17.94 -8.00
C GLY A 384 54.26 18.93 -7.75
N GLU A 385 55.17 18.57 -6.85
CA GLU A 385 56.38 19.27 -6.58
C GLU A 385 57.41 19.05 -7.71
N GLU A 386 58.09 20.09 -8.16
CA GLU A 386 59.13 20.01 -9.17
C GLU A 386 60.25 19.03 -8.77
N ASN A 387 60.89 18.37 -9.75
CA ASN A 387 61.92 17.36 -9.57
C ASN A 387 61.49 16.10 -8.79
N ASN A 388 60.22 15.80 -8.78
CA ASN A 388 59.64 14.65 -8.08
C ASN A 388 59.10 13.59 -9.06
N VAL A 389 58.51 12.52 -8.50
CA VAL A 389 57.97 11.40 -9.27
C VAL A 389 56.48 11.30 -9.09
N VAL A 390 55.74 11.23 -10.19
CA VAL A 390 54.32 10.82 -10.19
C VAL A 390 54.26 9.32 -10.52
N THR A 391 53.70 8.55 -9.61
CA THR A 391 53.59 7.09 -9.76
C THR A 391 52.16 6.71 -10.06
N VAL A 392 51.95 5.97 -11.16
CA VAL A 392 50.69 5.31 -11.49
C VAL A 392 50.81 3.83 -11.18
N LYS A 393 50.09 3.37 -10.14
CA LYS A 393 50.25 2.00 -9.62
C LYS A 393 48.99 1.19 -9.86
N GLY A 394 49.18 -0.09 -10.27
CA GLY A 394 48.13 -1.09 -10.37
C GLY A 394 48.39 -2.26 -9.43
N GLU A 395 47.51 -2.55 -8.52
CA GLU A 395 47.66 -3.64 -7.55
C GLU A 395 46.34 -4.39 -7.30
N ILE A 396 46.45 -5.67 -6.95
CA ILE A 396 45.30 -6.48 -6.52
C ILE A 396 45.16 -6.27 -5.02
N CYS A 397 44.02 -5.69 -4.58
CA CYS A 397 43.76 -5.46 -3.16
C CYS A 397 43.16 -6.68 -2.45
N ASP A 398 42.22 -7.35 -3.11
CA ASP A 398 41.51 -8.53 -2.63
C ASP A 398 41.29 -9.49 -3.80
N SER A 399 40.85 -10.71 -3.51
CA SER A 399 40.56 -11.71 -4.57
C SER A 399 39.60 -11.20 -5.64
N ASN A 400 38.87 -10.11 -5.41
CA ASN A 400 37.81 -9.59 -6.29
C ASN A 400 37.93 -8.09 -6.63
N LYS A 401 38.98 -7.35 -6.18
CA LYS A 401 39.14 -5.91 -6.46
C LYS A 401 40.54 -5.58 -6.92
N ILE A 402 40.60 -4.71 -7.92
CA ILE A 402 41.87 -4.14 -8.44
C ILE A 402 41.87 -2.65 -8.09
N LYS A 403 42.97 -2.18 -7.53
CA LYS A 403 43.22 -0.78 -7.20
C LYS A 403 44.17 -0.16 -8.23
N ILE A 404 43.72 0.96 -8.81
CA ILE A 404 44.56 1.81 -9.65
C ILE A 404 44.81 3.11 -8.90
N SER A 405 46.02 3.45 -8.59
CA SER A 405 46.41 4.64 -7.85
C SER A 405 47.26 5.59 -8.69
N VAL A 406 47.04 6.89 -8.53
CA VAL A 406 47.89 7.97 -9.02
C VAL A 406 48.41 8.70 -7.79
N ILE A 407 49.71 8.70 -7.62
CA ILE A 407 50.41 9.19 -6.42
C ILE A 407 51.37 10.30 -6.81
N ASN A 408 51.29 11.43 -6.14
CA ASN A 408 52.25 12.54 -6.28
C ASN A 408 52.65 13.09 -4.92
N LYS A 409 53.84 13.74 -4.87
CA LYS A 409 54.21 14.60 -3.76
C LYS A 409 53.90 16.04 -4.11
N GLY A 410 53.45 16.85 -3.11
CA GLY A 410 53.07 18.24 -3.31
C GLY A 410 52.41 18.86 -2.08
N GLU A 411 51.80 20.02 -2.25
CA GLU A 411 51.12 20.77 -1.13
C GLU A 411 50.04 19.93 -0.41
N GLY A 412 49.49 18.95 -1.09
CA GLY A 412 48.45 18.09 -0.54
C GLY A 412 47.05 18.72 -0.55
N ILE A 413 46.11 17.99 0.02
CA ILE A 413 44.69 18.40 0.10
C ILE A 413 44.31 18.51 1.59
N PRO A 414 43.75 19.63 2.02
CA PRO A 414 43.21 19.77 3.40
C PRO A 414 42.15 18.71 3.71
N GLN A 415 42.18 18.11 4.88
CA GLN A 415 41.30 17.02 5.26
C GLN A 415 39.80 17.38 5.15
N GLU A 416 39.43 18.63 5.42
CA GLU A 416 38.08 19.17 5.29
C GLU A 416 37.59 19.27 3.85
N SER A 417 38.52 19.30 2.89
CA SER A 417 38.26 19.40 1.46
C SER A 417 38.10 18.02 0.79
N ILE A 418 38.71 16.96 1.32
CA ILE A 418 38.68 15.62 0.75
C ILE A 418 37.27 15.11 0.39
N PRO A 419 36.24 15.29 1.24
CA PRO A 419 34.89 14.87 0.89
C PRO A 419 34.26 15.64 -0.29
N LYS A 420 34.76 16.85 -0.60
CA LYS A 420 34.19 17.79 -1.56
C LYS A 420 34.95 17.87 -2.88
N ILE A 421 36.21 17.38 -2.96
CA ILE A 421 37.04 17.53 -4.16
C ILE A 421 36.46 16.86 -5.43
N PHE A 422 35.53 15.93 -5.26
CA PHE A 422 34.82 15.30 -6.36
C PHE A 422 33.51 16.00 -6.73
N ASP A 423 33.14 17.08 -6.03
CA ASP A 423 31.98 17.88 -6.36
C ASP A 423 32.29 18.79 -7.56
N ARG A 424 31.29 19.07 -8.38
CA ARG A 424 31.44 19.88 -9.60
C ARG A 424 31.83 21.31 -9.20
N PHE A 425 32.79 21.90 -9.92
CA PHE A 425 33.30 23.25 -9.70
C PHE A 425 33.95 23.47 -8.33
N TYR A 426 34.20 22.41 -7.57
CA TYR A 426 34.94 22.54 -6.32
C TYR A 426 36.44 22.61 -6.59
N SER A 427 37.10 23.61 -6.01
CA SER A 427 38.55 23.77 -6.00
C SER A 427 39.01 24.21 -4.62
N VAL A 428 40.10 23.65 -4.13
CA VAL A 428 40.71 24.01 -2.86
C VAL A 428 41.26 25.45 -2.90
N GLU A 429 41.69 25.89 -4.09
CA GLU A 429 42.19 27.24 -4.31
C GLU A 429 41.20 28.15 -4.99
N SER A 430 40.43 28.93 -4.22
CA SER A 430 39.49 29.89 -4.81
C SER A 430 40.10 31.25 -5.20
N SER A 431 41.40 31.56 -4.91
CA SER A 431 41.84 32.95 -5.03
C SER A 431 43.31 33.25 -5.40
N ARG A 432 44.25 32.29 -5.37
CA ARG A 432 45.69 32.69 -5.44
C ARG A 432 46.44 32.45 -6.75
N ASN A 433 46.07 31.52 -7.60
CA ASN A 433 46.80 31.28 -8.89
C ASN A 433 45.86 30.95 -10.04
N ARG A 434 45.24 31.97 -10.65
CA ARG A 434 44.41 31.82 -11.87
C ARG A 434 45.18 31.20 -13.07
N LYS A 435 46.52 31.23 -13.09
CA LYS A 435 47.35 30.65 -14.14
C LYS A 435 47.48 29.11 -14.02
N THR A 436 47.31 28.58 -12.81
CA THR A 436 47.44 27.13 -12.56
C THR A 436 46.12 26.47 -12.13
N GLY A 437 45.08 27.26 -11.74
CA GLY A 437 43.83 26.75 -11.22
C GLY A 437 42.96 26.02 -12.27
N GLY A 438 42.45 24.83 -11.92
CA GLY A 438 41.49 24.10 -12.75
C GLY A 438 40.06 24.58 -12.48
N VAL A 439 39.17 24.35 -13.43
CA VAL A 439 37.74 24.69 -13.37
C VAL A 439 36.96 23.87 -12.30
N GLY A 440 37.63 22.91 -11.65
CA GLY A 440 36.97 22.04 -10.68
C GLY A 440 36.04 20.98 -11.31
N LEU A 441 36.13 20.77 -12.63
CA LEU A 441 35.32 19.75 -13.33
C LEU A 441 36.04 18.43 -13.51
N GLY A 442 37.39 18.40 -13.54
CA GLY A 442 38.16 17.20 -13.84
C GLY A 442 37.88 16.03 -12.89
N LEU A 443 37.94 16.26 -11.58
CA LEU A 443 37.66 15.19 -10.59
C LEU A 443 36.20 14.75 -10.56
N SER A 444 35.27 15.63 -10.87
CA SER A 444 33.83 15.25 -10.99
C SER A 444 33.59 14.38 -12.22
N VAL A 445 34.27 14.63 -13.34
CA VAL A 445 34.29 13.76 -14.52
C VAL A 445 34.89 12.38 -14.16
N VAL A 446 36.01 12.33 -13.43
CA VAL A 446 36.58 11.07 -12.94
C VAL A 446 35.58 10.27 -12.11
N LYS A 447 34.94 10.91 -11.12
CA LYS A 447 33.93 10.27 -10.28
C LYS A 447 32.77 9.72 -11.11
N ALA A 448 32.30 10.47 -12.08
CA ALA A 448 31.23 10.04 -12.97
C ALA A 448 31.63 8.81 -13.79
N ILE A 449 32.80 8.80 -14.44
CA ILE A 449 33.30 7.67 -15.23
C ILE A 449 33.46 6.43 -14.33
N VAL A 450 34.09 6.58 -13.18
CA VAL A 450 34.34 5.49 -12.23
C VAL A 450 33.02 4.88 -11.72
N THR A 451 32.08 5.71 -11.34
CA THR A 451 30.74 5.26 -10.88
C THR A 451 30.02 4.47 -11.97
N TRP A 452 30.10 4.91 -13.23
CA TRP A 452 29.51 4.21 -14.38
C TRP A 452 30.15 2.84 -14.68
N HIS A 453 31.42 2.67 -14.34
CA HIS A 453 32.07 1.36 -14.39
C HIS A 453 31.67 0.43 -13.23
N GLY A 454 30.85 0.90 -12.27
CA GLY A 454 30.52 0.17 -11.04
C GLY A 454 31.68 0.12 -10.07
N ALA A 455 32.59 1.09 -10.17
CA ALA A 455 33.78 1.23 -9.36
C ALA A 455 33.64 2.41 -8.37
N GLU A 456 34.59 2.52 -7.46
CA GLU A 456 34.63 3.57 -6.43
C GLU A 456 35.94 4.36 -6.53
N ILE A 457 35.91 5.68 -6.31
CA ILE A 457 37.09 6.54 -6.27
C ILE A 457 37.26 7.15 -4.91
N TYR A 458 38.51 7.25 -4.46
CA TYR A 458 38.91 7.80 -3.19
C TYR A 458 40.15 8.67 -3.33
N ALA A 459 40.35 9.55 -2.33
CA ALA A 459 41.56 10.32 -2.18
C ALA A 459 42.10 10.18 -0.75
N LYS A 460 43.41 10.06 -0.65
CA LYS A 460 44.18 10.17 0.60
C LYS A 460 45.24 11.22 0.41
N SER A 461 45.36 12.15 1.33
CA SER A 461 46.36 13.20 1.26
C SER A 461 46.91 13.53 2.62
N VAL A 462 48.23 13.67 2.69
CA VAL A 462 48.93 14.24 3.83
C VAL A 462 49.53 15.56 3.34
N PRO A 463 49.12 16.72 3.95
CA PRO A 463 49.61 18.01 3.50
C PRO A 463 51.15 18.09 3.50
N ASN A 464 51.73 18.67 2.42
CA ASN A 464 53.17 18.79 2.15
C ASN A 464 53.94 17.45 2.05
N GLU A 465 53.20 16.35 1.86
CA GLU A 465 53.83 15.05 1.67
C GLU A 465 53.29 14.38 0.38
N THR A 466 52.30 13.53 0.54
CA THR A 466 51.78 12.73 -0.57
C THR A 466 50.28 12.87 -0.73
N THR A 467 49.84 12.89 -1.99
CA THR A 467 48.43 12.74 -2.39
C THR A 467 48.31 11.50 -3.25
N GLU A 468 47.36 10.63 -2.87
CA GLU A 468 47.01 9.43 -3.60
C GLU A 468 45.53 9.54 -3.98
N PHE A 469 45.24 9.50 -5.29
CA PHE A 469 43.91 9.21 -5.82
C PHE A 469 43.86 7.76 -6.24
N TYR A 470 42.86 7.01 -5.81
CA TYR A 470 42.77 5.60 -6.19
C TYR A 470 41.34 5.17 -6.56
N ILE A 471 41.28 4.31 -7.56
CA ILE A 471 40.05 3.74 -8.10
C ILE A 471 40.04 2.25 -7.70
N LEU A 472 38.93 1.81 -7.12
CA LEU A 472 38.68 0.40 -6.81
C LEU A 472 37.74 -0.19 -7.87
N LEU A 473 38.28 -0.99 -8.77
CA LEU A 473 37.55 -1.68 -9.83
C LEU A 473 37.22 -3.10 -9.40
N PRO A 474 36.02 -3.63 -9.72
CA PRO A 474 35.76 -5.06 -9.62
C PRO A 474 36.67 -5.80 -10.58
N LYS A 475 37.28 -6.92 -10.16
CA LYS A 475 38.09 -7.77 -11.03
C LYS A 475 37.18 -8.42 -12.07
N ALA A 476 37.59 -8.43 -13.32
CA ALA A 476 36.92 -9.21 -14.34
C ALA A 476 37.00 -10.71 -13.98
N VAL A 477 35.85 -11.37 -13.97
CA VAL A 477 35.72 -12.81 -13.71
C VAL A 477 36.25 -13.62 -14.88
#